data_4b7ba7b8b6ac0cb4c6c15dc27914230a
#
_entry.id   4b7ba7b8b6ac0cb4c6c15dc27914230a
#
_cell.length_a   1.000
_cell.length_b   1.000
_cell.length_c   1.000
_cell.angle_alpha   90.00
_cell.angle_beta   90.00
_cell.angle_gamma   90.00
#
_symmetry.space_group_name_H-M   'P 1'
#
loop_
_entity.id
_entity.type
_entity.pdbx_description
1 polymer ?
#
loop_
_entity_poly.entity_id
_entity_poly.type
_entity_poly.pdbx_seq_one_letter_code
_entity_poly.pdbx_strand_id
1 'polypeptide(L)'
;MMLSYIALTALADRIRADELAAVAAVLQAQVIRDFAPEWGNGAVVAAFSFDAMPAGYIPLIVQDTLEAEGSNGFHRTRADDTPYIVVPYGPTWSLAASHELLRMLANPSGSARRPGPSRMPGQGTVEYLIDVCSPCQDISAAYTIDGRPVSDFCTQAYFGSAYLGSSGQHYSFTGAVRETLEPLANGVVTWLADDALLYQARADGQGRVRVHGGFSPANRGRMLLREMVDTLTPERPSRLSNAPRADRLVQAEQDARRVRLANMTRFREDIAWRFGHASVITADPTPRPPARRLKAYVAERERSGQQRASEEEETTVRTVS
;
A
#
# COMPACT_ATOMS: atom_id res chain seq x y z
N MET A 1 19.41 0.39 1.23
CA MET A 1 18.15 0.28 0.49
C MET A 1 17.76 -1.18 0.42
N MET A 2 16.57 -1.52 0.87
CA MET A 2 16.04 -2.88 0.78
C MET A 2 15.31 -3.05 -0.55
N LEU A 3 15.62 -4.11 -1.29
CA LEU A 3 14.98 -4.43 -2.57
C LEU A 3 14.04 -5.60 -2.34
N SER A 4 12.75 -5.41 -2.63
CA SER A 4 11.72 -6.44 -2.59
C SER A 4 11.45 -6.99 -4.00
N TYR A 5 11.02 -8.24 -4.11
CA TYR A 5 10.59 -8.85 -5.36
C TYR A 5 9.08 -9.11 -5.30
N ILE A 6 8.34 -8.54 -6.23
CA ILE A 6 6.87 -8.58 -6.25
C ILE A 6 6.40 -9.39 -7.45
N ALA A 7 5.64 -10.43 -7.19
CA ALA A 7 4.95 -11.21 -8.22
C ALA A 7 3.51 -10.70 -8.38
N LEU A 8 3.27 -9.91 -9.43
CA LEU A 8 1.92 -9.55 -9.82
C LEU A 8 1.27 -10.75 -10.53
N THR A 9 0.17 -11.23 -9.98
CA THR A 9 -0.55 -12.38 -10.50
C THR A 9 -2.06 -12.18 -10.44
N ALA A 10 -2.80 -12.92 -11.25
CA ALA A 10 -4.25 -12.83 -11.32
C ALA A 10 -4.92 -14.17 -11.05
N LEU A 11 -5.98 -14.13 -10.26
CA LEU A 11 -6.99 -15.18 -10.11
C LEU A 11 -8.31 -14.77 -10.75
N ALA A 12 -8.42 -13.52 -11.22
CA ALA A 12 -9.55 -13.01 -11.96
C ALA A 12 -9.48 -13.52 -13.42
N ASP A 13 -10.50 -14.24 -13.84
CA ASP A 13 -10.54 -14.86 -15.18
C ASP A 13 -10.58 -13.87 -16.34
N ARG A 14 -10.96 -12.61 -16.06
CA ARG A 14 -11.10 -11.54 -17.06
C ARG A 14 -9.80 -10.80 -17.37
N ILE A 15 -8.73 -11.01 -16.59
CA ILE A 15 -7.46 -10.32 -16.82
C ILE A 15 -6.64 -11.10 -17.84
N ARG A 16 -6.26 -10.41 -18.90
CA ARG A 16 -5.37 -10.95 -19.93
C ARG A 16 -3.90 -10.83 -19.48
N ALA A 17 -3.06 -11.72 -19.97
CA ALA A 17 -1.63 -11.73 -19.63
C ALA A 17 -0.91 -10.44 -20.05
N ASP A 18 -1.29 -9.88 -21.21
CA ASP A 18 -0.75 -8.60 -21.68
C ASP A 18 -1.17 -7.41 -20.82
N GLU A 19 -2.40 -7.40 -20.31
CA GLU A 19 -2.87 -6.39 -19.35
C GLU A 19 -2.11 -6.50 -18.03
N LEU A 20 -1.94 -7.73 -17.52
CA LEU A 20 -1.20 -7.98 -16.29
C LEU A 20 0.26 -7.50 -16.40
N ALA A 21 0.91 -7.83 -17.53
CA ALA A 21 2.28 -7.40 -17.81
C ALA A 21 2.40 -5.87 -17.93
N ALA A 22 1.44 -5.23 -18.59
CA ALA A 22 1.42 -3.77 -18.71
C ALA A 22 1.26 -3.07 -17.36
N VAL A 23 0.40 -3.59 -16.45
CA VAL A 23 0.29 -3.03 -15.10
C VAL A 23 1.54 -3.32 -14.27
N ALA A 24 2.17 -4.49 -14.39
CA ALA A 24 3.45 -4.77 -13.72
C ALA A 24 4.53 -3.75 -14.13
N ALA A 25 4.62 -3.40 -15.41
CA ALA A 25 5.54 -2.37 -15.91
C ALA A 25 5.25 -0.99 -15.32
N VAL A 26 3.97 -0.62 -15.20
CA VAL A 26 3.52 0.65 -14.61
C VAL A 26 3.89 0.71 -13.12
N LEU A 27 3.61 -0.35 -12.35
CA LEU A 27 3.98 -0.43 -10.95
C LEU A 27 5.50 -0.42 -10.74
N GLN A 28 6.25 -1.14 -11.60
CA GLN A 28 7.71 -1.12 -11.62
C GLN A 28 8.24 0.31 -11.83
N ALA A 29 7.70 1.02 -12.82
CA ALA A 29 8.09 2.39 -13.12
C ALA A 29 7.78 3.33 -11.94
N GLN A 30 6.61 3.21 -11.32
CA GLN A 30 6.24 3.99 -10.16
C GLN A 30 7.19 3.76 -8.98
N VAL A 31 7.44 2.49 -8.64
CA VAL A 31 8.28 2.16 -7.49
C VAL A 31 9.70 2.70 -7.68
N ILE A 32 10.31 2.48 -8.84
CA ILE A 32 11.72 2.87 -9.06
C ILE A 32 11.86 4.38 -9.25
N ARG A 33 11.02 4.97 -10.08
CA ARG A 33 11.18 6.35 -10.53
C ARG A 33 10.62 7.35 -9.56
N ASP A 34 9.48 7.03 -8.94
CA ASP A 34 8.69 7.98 -8.17
C ASP A 34 8.84 7.71 -6.65
N PHE A 35 8.71 6.47 -6.20
CA PHE A 35 8.64 6.11 -4.78
C PHE A 35 10.02 5.90 -4.12
N ALA A 36 10.90 5.12 -4.75
CA ALA A 36 12.19 4.78 -4.15
C ALA A 36 13.09 5.99 -3.83
N PRO A 37 13.11 7.07 -4.64
CA PRO A 37 13.85 8.28 -4.28
C PRO A 37 13.36 8.95 -3.00
N GLU A 38 12.06 8.85 -2.70
CA GLU A 38 11.46 9.47 -1.52
C GLU A 38 11.58 8.59 -0.26
N TRP A 39 11.42 7.28 -0.41
CA TRP A 39 11.33 6.35 0.73
C TRP A 39 12.54 5.45 0.92
N GLY A 40 13.47 5.41 -0.01
CA GLY A 40 14.66 4.57 0.05
C GLY A 40 14.39 3.06 -0.13
N ASN A 41 13.15 2.66 -0.30
CA ASN A 41 12.71 1.29 -0.51
C ASN A 41 12.33 1.08 -1.96
N GLY A 42 12.86 0.03 -2.60
CA GLY A 42 12.58 -0.30 -3.98
C GLY A 42 12.00 -1.70 -4.13
N ALA A 43 11.45 -1.98 -5.32
CA ALA A 43 11.02 -3.32 -5.66
C ALA A 43 11.20 -3.61 -7.14
N VAL A 44 11.41 -4.89 -7.46
CA VAL A 44 11.25 -5.45 -8.80
C VAL A 44 9.84 -6.01 -8.90
N VAL A 45 9.04 -5.49 -9.82
CA VAL A 45 7.66 -5.94 -10.05
C VAL A 45 7.58 -6.66 -11.37
N ALA A 46 7.19 -7.92 -11.36
CA ALA A 46 7.03 -8.74 -12.58
C ALA A 46 5.71 -9.50 -12.56
N ALA A 47 5.16 -9.72 -13.76
CA ALA A 47 3.93 -10.49 -13.93
C ALA A 47 4.22 -11.98 -14.04
N PHE A 48 3.44 -12.81 -13.32
CA PHE A 48 3.53 -14.26 -13.36
C PHE A 48 2.14 -14.89 -13.41
N SER A 49 2.04 -16.09 -13.97
CA SER A 49 0.88 -16.93 -13.67
C SER A 49 0.93 -17.36 -12.20
N PHE A 50 -0.24 -17.56 -11.60
CA PHE A 50 -0.31 -17.87 -10.16
C PHE A 50 0.50 -19.12 -9.79
N ASP A 51 0.44 -20.16 -10.63
CA ASP A 51 1.14 -21.43 -10.40
C ASP A 51 2.65 -21.37 -10.70
N ALA A 52 3.13 -20.34 -11.42
CA ALA A 52 4.55 -20.14 -11.78
C ALA A 52 5.24 -19.03 -10.97
N MET A 53 4.62 -18.58 -9.89
CA MET A 53 5.20 -17.56 -9.03
C MET A 53 6.47 -18.07 -8.36
N PRO A 54 7.64 -17.39 -8.52
CA PRO A 54 8.88 -17.85 -7.92
C PRO A 54 8.87 -17.77 -6.40
N ALA A 55 9.58 -18.70 -5.77
CA ALA A 55 9.80 -18.65 -4.32
C ALA A 55 10.54 -17.35 -3.93
N GLY A 56 10.16 -16.76 -2.79
CA GLY A 56 10.77 -15.52 -2.30
C GLY A 56 10.18 -14.23 -2.88
N TYR A 57 9.28 -14.33 -3.85
CA TYR A 57 8.51 -13.17 -4.28
C TYR A 57 7.32 -12.91 -3.36
N ILE A 58 7.03 -11.63 -3.12
CA ILE A 58 5.84 -11.16 -2.42
C ILE A 58 4.69 -11.16 -3.42
N PRO A 59 3.61 -11.92 -3.18
CA PRO A 59 2.49 -11.95 -4.11
C PRO A 59 1.64 -10.68 -4.02
N LEU A 60 1.35 -10.07 -5.18
CA LEU A 60 0.29 -9.12 -5.40
C LEU A 60 -0.75 -9.80 -6.28
N ILE A 61 -1.89 -10.12 -5.70
CA ILE A 61 -2.91 -10.99 -6.29
C ILE A 61 -4.13 -10.17 -6.67
N VAL A 62 -4.53 -10.26 -7.93
CA VAL A 62 -5.76 -9.65 -8.44
C VAL A 62 -6.84 -10.72 -8.54
N GLN A 63 -8.00 -10.49 -7.93
CA GLN A 63 -9.14 -11.43 -7.95
C GLN A 63 -10.45 -10.72 -8.29
N ASP A 64 -11.49 -11.46 -8.68
CA ASP A 64 -12.75 -10.86 -9.12
C ASP A 64 -13.47 -10.08 -8.03
N THR A 65 -13.49 -10.61 -6.80
CA THR A 65 -14.16 -10.00 -5.65
C THR A 65 -13.35 -10.23 -4.37
N LEU A 66 -13.44 -9.29 -3.44
CA LEU A 66 -12.95 -9.49 -2.08
C LEU A 66 -14.09 -9.99 -1.18
N GLU A 67 -13.76 -10.82 -0.17
CA GLU A 67 -14.76 -11.32 0.79
C GLU A 67 -15.34 -10.20 1.65
N ALA A 68 -14.55 -9.16 1.94
CA ALA A 68 -15.02 -7.97 2.63
C ALA A 68 -15.67 -7.04 1.61
N GLU A 69 -16.99 -6.94 1.62
CA GLU A 69 -17.72 -5.95 0.82
C GLU A 69 -17.19 -4.54 1.09
N GLY A 70 -16.96 -3.77 0.04
CA GLY A 70 -16.45 -2.38 0.12
C GLY A 70 -14.93 -2.23 0.26
N SER A 71 -14.15 -3.31 0.40
CA SER A 71 -12.70 -3.22 0.42
C SER A 71 -12.12 -3.03 -1.00
N ASN A 72 -11.25 -2.03 -1.14
CA ASN A 72 -10.54 -1.76 -2.40
C ASN A 72 -9.18 -2.49 -2.50
N GLY A 73 -8.89 -3.38 -1.57
CA GLY A 73 -7.64 -4.11 -1.46
C GLY A 73 -7.11 -4.08 -0.03
N PHE A 74 -6.14 -4.91 0.23
CA PHE A 74 -5.41 -4.93 1.47
C PHE A 74 -4.02 -5.55 1.27
N HIS A 75 -3.08 -5.19 2.14
CA HIS A 75 -1.89 -5.99 2.36
C HIS A 75 -1.90 -6.54 3.79
N ARG A 76 -1.41 -7.75 3.94
CA ARG A 76 -1.30 -8.46 5.22
C ARG A 76 0.02 -9.19 5.30
N THR A 77 0.38 -9.58 6.51
CA THR A 77 1.54 -10.41 6.79
C THR A 77 1.06 -11.80 7.18
N ARG A 78 1.66 -12.83 6.63
CA ARG A 78 1.43 -14.22 7.02
C ARG A 78 2.06 -14.51 8.36
N ALA A 79 1.78 -15.69 8.92
CA ALA A 79 2.39 -16.16 10.16
C ALA A 79 3.93 -16.34 10.07
N ASP A 80 4.48 -16.47 8.87
CA ASP A 80 5.93 -16.51 8.60
C ASP A 80 6.53 -15.12 8.30
N ASP A 81 5.83 -14.05 8.69
CA ASP A 81 6.17 -12.64 8.45
C ASP A 81 6.30 -12.26 6.96
N THR A 82 5.88 -13.12 6.05
CA THR A 82 5.89 -12.80 4.61
C THR A 82 4.66 -11.94 4.25
N PRO A 83 4.85 -10.73 3.74
CA PRO A 83 3.72 -9.91 3.30
C PRO A 83 3.07 -10.47 2.03
N TYR A 84 1.81 -10.14 1.82
CA TYR A 84 1.08 -10.36 0.57
C TYR A 84 0.03 -9.27 0.37
N ILE A 85 -0.36 -9.07 -0.88
CA ILE A 85 -1.31 -8.04 -1.28
C ILE A 85 -2.44 -8.71 -2.06
N VAL A 86 -3.68 -8.29 -1.81
CA VAL A 86 -4.85 -8.71 -2.59
C VAL A 86 -5.66 -7.49 -2.98
N VAL A 87 -6.02 -7.40 -4.26
CA VAL A 87 -6.85 -6.32 -4.80
C VAL A 87 -7.99 -6.86 -5.67
N PRO A 88 -9.17 -6.21 -5.68
CA PRO A 88 -10.26 -6.61 -6.55
C PRO A 88 -9.99 -6.15 -7.99
N TYR A 89 -10.41 -6.95 -8.95
CA TYR A 89 -10.43 -6.54 -10.35
C TYR A 89 -11.55 -5.53 -10.61
N GLY A 90 -11.23 -4.47 -11.34
CA GLY A 90 -12.17 -3.44 -11.73
C GLY A 90 -11.54 -2.43 -12.70
N PRO A 91 -12.27 -1.42 -13.16
CA PRO A 91 -11.76 -0.46 -14.15
C PRO A 91 -10.46 0.25 -13.75
N THR A 92 -10.22 0.42 -12.46
CA THR A 92 -9.07 1.13 -11.88
C THR A 92 -8.24 0.24 -10.96
N TRP A 93 -8.20 -1.06 -11.21
CA TRP A 93 -7.47 -2.00 -10.34
C TRP A 93 -5.97 -1.72 -10.24
N SER A 94 -5.37 -1.09 -11.28
CA SER A 94 -3.97 -0.65 -11.22
C SER A 94 -3.74 0.40 -10.12
N LEU A 95 -4.74 1.26 -9.86
CA LEU A 95 -4.71 2.24 -8.78
C LEU A 95 -4.77 1.55 -7.41
N ALA A 96 -5.64 0.55 -7.24
CA ALA A 96 -5.70 -0.23 -6.01
C ALA A 96 -4.41 -1.03 -5.77
N ALA A 97 -3.86 -1.66 -6.82
CA ALA A 97 -2.60 -2.38 -6.77
C ALA A 97 -1.43 -1.46 -6.39
N SER A 98 -1.36 -0.28 -7.00
CA SER A 98 -0.38 0.76 -6.65
C SER A 98 -0.50 1.19 -5.19
N HIS A 99 -1.71 1.49 -4.74
CA HIS A 99 -1.99 1.94 -3.38
C HIS A 99 -1.47 0.93 -2.34
N GLU A 100 -1.86 -0.34 -2.46
CA GLU A 100 -1.46 -1.36 -1.48
C GLU A 100 0.03 -1.73 -1.59
N LEU A 101 0.60 -1.70 -2.80
CA LEU A 101 2.03 -1.94 -3.01
C LEU A 101 2.88 -0.89 -2.30
N LEU A 102 2.59 0.40 -2.48
CA LEU A 102 3.38 1.47 -1.86
C LEU A 102 3.23 1.49 -0.33
N ARG A 103 2.03 1.21 0.18
CA ARG A 103 1.79 1.05 1.63
C ARG A 103 2.62 -0.08 2.22
N MET A 104 2.63 -1.22 1.56
CA MET A 104 3.43 -2.39 1.97
C MET A 104 4.93 -2.09 1.91
N LEU A 105 5.41 -1.42 0.85
CA LEU A 105 6.82 -1.05 0.74
C LEU A 105 7.26 -0.03 1.81
N ALA A 106 6.40 0.92 2.18
CA ALA A 106 6.70 1.90 3.22
C ALA A 106 6.70 1.29 4.63
N ASN A 107 5.78 0.38 4.89
CA ASN A 107 5.53 -0.18 6.22
C ASN A 107 5.06 -1.64 6.14
N PRO A 108 5.96 -2.59 5.85
CA PRO A 108 5.58 -3.99 5.60
C PRO A 108 4.86 -4.66 6.78
N SER A 109 5.28 -4.37 8.00
CA SER A 109 4.66 -4.90 9.23
C SER A 109 3.38 -4.16 9.63
N GLY A 110 3.10 -3.00 9.01
CA GLY A 110 1.99 -2.14 9.40
C GLY A 110 2.13 -1.52 10.80
N SER A 111 3.30 -1.57 11.42
CA SER A 111 3.53 -1.11 12.80
C SER A 111 4.46 0.10 12.92
N ALA A 112 5.15 0.49 11.83
CA ALA A 112 6.05 1.63 11.85
C ALA A 112 5.29 2.95 12.08
N ARG A 113 5.85 3.81 12.94
CA ARG A 113 5.22 5.05 13.40
C ARG A 113 6.21 6.20 13.41
N ARG A 114 5.67 7.42 13.44
CA ARG A 114 6.41 8.68 13.58
C ARG A 114 5.74 9.59 14.59
N PRO A 115 6.50 10.23 15.51
CA PRO A 115 5.94 11.21 16.43
C PRO A 115 5.51 12.49 15.69
N GLY A 116 4.45 13.11 16.18
CA GLY A 116 3.95 14.38 15.67
C GLY A 116 2.88 14.98 16.57
N PRO A 117 2.53 16.27 16.40
CA PRO A 117 1.47 16.90 17.19
C PRO A 117 0.14 16.24 16.91
N SER A 118 -0.65 15.98 17.97
CA SER A 118 -1.98 15.41 17.80
C SER A 118 -2.92 16.38 17.07
N ARG A 119 -3.78 15.84 16.23
CA ARG A 119 -4.91 16.57 15.64
C ARG A 119 -6.11 16.70 16.61
N MET A 120 -6.03 16.06 17.77
CA MET A 120 -7.01 16.21 18.83
C MET A 120 -6.46 17.13 19.92
N PRO A 121 -7.14 18.24 20.23
CA PRO A 121 -6.69 19.16 21.29
C PRO A 121 -6.46 18.46 22.62
N GLY A 122 -5.35 18.79 23.28
CA GLY A 122 -5.02 18.26 24.60
C GLY A 122 -4.27 16.94 24.63
N GLN A 123 -4.07 16.25 23.49
CA GLN A 123 -3.30 15.00 23.45
C GLN A 123 -1.76 15.18 23.36
N GLY A 124 -1.27 16.38 23.02
CA GLY A 124 0.17 16.63 22.90
C GLY A 124 0.80 15.95 21.67
N THR A 125 1.96 15.30 21.85
CA THR A 125 2.65 14.52 20.82
C THR A 125 2.11 13.10 20.82
N VAL A 126 1.87 12.56 19.63
CA VAL A 126 1.31 11.21 19.40
C VAL A 126 2.14 10.47 18.34
N GLU A 127 1.94 9.16 18.21
CA GLU A 127 2.63 8.29 17.27
C GLU A 127 1.78 8.01 16.03
N TYR A 128 2.03 8.73 14.93
CA TYR A 128 1.34 8.53 13.66
C TYR A 128 1.78 7.23 12.97
N LEU A 129 0.82 6.41 12.58
CA LEU A 129 1.08 5.23 11.76
C LEU A 129 1.58 5.67 10.38
N ILE A 130 2.69 5.08 9.91
CA ILE A 130 3.19 5.33 8.56
C ILE A 130 2.26 4.63 7.58
N ASP A 131 1.39 5.41 6.95
CA ASP A 131 0.50 5.02 5.86
C ASP A 131 0.64 6.05 4.74
N VAL A 132 1.37 5.69 3.71
CA VAL A 132 1.77 6.66 2.67
C VAL A 132 0.67 7.00 1.68
N CYS A 133 -0.35 6.16 1.54
CA CYS A 133 -1.39 6.37 0.54
C CYS A 133 -2.74 6.78 1.12
N SER A 134 -3.10 6.31 2.33
CA SER A 134 -4.41 6.61 2.91
C SER A 134 -4.70 8.10 3.12
N PRO A 135 -3.72 8.95 3.45
CA PRO A 135 -3.99 10.39 3.56
C PRO A 135 -4.35 11.06 2.22
N CYS A 136 -3.85 10.55 1.11
CA CYS A 136 -4.06 11.08 -0.24
C CYS A 136 -4.79 10.11 -1.19
N GLN A 137 -5.64 9.23 -0.64
CA GLN A 137 -6.30 8.16 -1.38
C GLN A 137 -7.43 8.63 -2.32
N ASP A 138 -7.77 9.92 -2.35
CA ASP A 138 -8.78 10.41 -3.27
C ASP A 138 -8.29 10.24 -4.71
N ILE A 139 -9.20 9.75 -5.55
CA ILE A 139 -8.90 9.52 -6.96
C ILE A 139 -8.47 10.81 -7.69
N SER A 140 -8.86 11.97 -7.19
CA SER A 140 -8.45 13.26 -7.75
C SER A 140 -6.97 13.56 -7.54
N ALA A 141 -6.31 12.89 -6.59
CA ALA A 141 -4.87 12.96 -6.36
C ALA A 141 -4.08 11.94 -7.18
N ALA A 142 -4.75 10.91 -7.74
CA ALA A 142 -4.11 9.91 -8.57
C ALA A 142 -3.47 10.55 -9.83
N TYR A 143 -2.43 9.88 -10.34
CA TYR A 143 -1.80 10.28 -11.60
C TYR A 143 -1.68 9.07 -12.53
N THR A 144 -1.19 9.27 -13.75
CA THR A 144 -1.08 8.17 -14.71
C THR A 144 0.37 7.87 -15.09
N ILE A 145 0.64 6.60 -15.35
CA ILE A 145 1.86 6.11 -15.99
C ILE A 145 1.40 5.25 -17.16
N ASP A 146 1.84 5.57 -18.35
CA ASP A 146 1.45 4.90 -19.59
C ASP A 146 -0.08 4.76 -19.72
N GLY A 147 -0.80 5.84 -19.37
CA GLY A 147 -2.26 5.91 -19.44
C GLY A 147 -3.01 5.12 -18.35
N ARG A 148 -2.32 4.48 -17.40
CA ARG A 148 -2.94 3.73 -16.30
C ARG A 148 -2.87 4.50 -14.99
N PRO A 149 -3.97 4.61 -14.24
CA PRO A 149 -3.98 5.33 -12.98
C PRO A 149 -3.16 4.60 -11.90
N VAL A 150 -2.41 5.39 -11.13
CA VAL A 150 -1.65 4.96 -9.97
C VAL A 150 -1.88 5.91 -8.80
N SER A 151 -1.69 5.42 -7.58
CA SER A 151 -1.93 6.19 -6.35
C SER A 151 -0.89 7.28 -6.17
N ASP A 152 -1.32 8.47 -5.74
CA ASP A 152 -0.45 9.40 -5.06
C ASP A 152 0.03 8.80 -3.74
N PHE A 153 1.11 9.33 -3.19
CA PHE A 153 1.64 8.91 -1.91
C PHE A 153 2.30 10.06 -1.15
N CYS A 154 2.18 10.03 0.16
CA CYS A 154 2.82 10.99 1.05
C CYS A 154 4.33 10.78 1.09
N THR A 155 5.08 11.88 1.09
CA THR A 155 6.55 11.90 1.23
C THR A 155 6.94 11.76 2.70
N GLN A 156 8.23 11.59 2.99
CA GLN A 156 8.71 11.60 4.37
C GLN A 156 8.46 12.94 5.09
N ALA A 157 8.46 14.05 4.34
CA ALA A 157 8.17 15.38 4.88
C ALA A 157 6.75 15.49 5.44
N TYR A 158 5.79 14.74 4.90
CA TYR A 158 4.42 14.67 5.44
C TYR A 158 4.37 14.24 6.91
N PHE A 159 5.25 13.35 7.32
CA PHE A 159 5.36 12.84 8.69
C PHE A 159 6.35 13.66 9.55
N GLY A 160 6.65 14.90 9.19
CA GLY A 160 7.50 15.78 9.98
C GLY A 160 9.00 15.44 9.91
N SER A 161 9.45 14.63 8.95
CA SER A 161 10.87 14.43 8.73
C SER A 161 11.53 15.71 8.25
N ALA A 162 12.69 16.04 8.82
CA ALA A 162 13.55 17.11 8.29
C ALA A 162 14.16 16.76 6.92
N TYR A 163 14.03 15.51 6.49
CA TYR A 163 14.41 15.08 5.16
C TYR A 163 13.36 15.54 4.16
N LEU A 164 13.72 16.53 3.38
CA LEU A 164 12.82 17.13 2.39
C LEU A 164 12.76 16.34 1.07
N GLY A 165 13.25 15.10 1.06
CA GLY A 165 13.27 14.27 -0.15
C GLY A 165 13.92 14.94 -1.35
N SER A 166 13.80 14.30 -2.50
CA SER A 166 14.24 14.87 -3.78
C SER A 166 13.21 15.87 -4.36
N SER A 167 11.98 15.87 -3.86
CA SER A 167 10.86 16.69 -4.34
C SER A 167 10.74 18.08 -3.69
N GLY A 168 11.61 18.40 -2.71
CA GLY A 168 11.51 19.66 -1.97
C GLY A 168 10.41 19.63 -0.92
N GLN A 169 9.66 20.73 -0.75
CA GLN A 169 8.63 20.86 0.30
C GLN A 169 7.26 20.28 -0.08
N HIS A 170 7.20 19.19 -0.86
CA HIS A 170 5.96 18.55 -1.16
C HIS A 170 5.64 17.47 -0.13
N TYR A 171 4.39 17.45 0.36
CA TYR A 171 3.92 16.48 1.34
C TYR A 171 3.32 15.23 0.69
N SER A 172 2.98 15.29 -0.59
CA SER A 172 2.71 14.12 -1.44
C SER A 172 3.45 14.23 -2.76
N PHE A 173 3.61 13.12 -3.46
CA PHE A 173 4.37 13.07 -4.70
C PHE A 173 3.80 14.00 -5.78
N THR A 174 2.46 14.06 -5.91
CA THR A 174 1.81 14.98 -6.87
C THR A 174 1.76 16.44 -6.37
N GLY A 175 2.07 16.68 -5.08
CA GLY A 175 1.89 17.98 -4.44
C GLY A 175 0.43 18.30 -4.08
N ALA A 176 -0.47 17.30 -4.14
CA ALA A 176 -1.87 17.49 -3.78
C ALA A 176 -2.04 17.78 -2.29
N VAL A 177 -1.26 17.13 -1.43
CA VAL A 177 -1.22 17.39 0.02
C VAL A 177 -0.36 18.63 0.28
N ARG A 178 -0.90 19.60 1.01
CA ARG A 178 -0.27 20.90 1.23
C ARG A 178 0.19 21.13 2.67
N GLU A 179 -0.23 20.29 3.60
CA GLU A 179 0.11 20.40 5.01
C GLU A 179 0.51 19.03 5.59
N THR A 180 1.36 19.05 6.63
CA THR A 180 1.79 17.84 7.33
C THR A 180 0.62 17.23 8.09
N LEU A 181 0.54 15.91 8.10
CA LEU A 181 -0.42 15.12 8.88
C LEU A 181 -1.89 15.46 8.57
N GLU A 182 -2.19 16.17 7.49
CA GLU A 182 -3.55 16.50 7.07
C GLU A 182 -4.02 15.57 5.94
N PRO A 183 -5.17 14.89 6.11
CA PRO A 183 -5.72 14.07 5.06
C PRO A 183 -6.41 14.95 4.00
N LEU A 184 -6.26 14.61 2.73
CA LEU A 184 -7.09 15.13 1.65
C LEU A 184 -8.55 14.69 1.81
N ALA A 185 -9.43 15.27 1.01
CA ALA A 185 -10.80 14.76 0.88
C ALA A 185 -10.77 13.23 0.76
N ASN A 186 -11.61 12.57 1.56
CA ASN A 186 -11.68 11.12 1.64
C ASN A 186 -10.44 10.40 2.20
N GLY A 187 -9.42 11.15 2.59
CA GLY A 187 -8.21 10.64 3.22
C GLY A 187 -8.41 10.27 4.69
N VAL A 188 -7.48 9.46 5.18
CA VAL A 188 -7.47 8.99 6.58
C VAL A 188 -6.04 9.05 7.11
N VAL A 189 -5.90 9.56 8.33
CA VAL A 189 -4.64 9.52 9.10
C VAL A 189 -4.91 8.85 10.44
N THR A 190 -4.06 7.93 10.84
CA THR A 190 -4.21 7.15 12.08
C THR A 190 -3.02 7.40 13.00
N TRP A 191 -3.28 7.54 14.29
CA TRP A 191 -2.25 7.63 15.32
C TRP A 191 -2.60 6.86 16.58
N LEU A 192 -1.57 6.53 17.36
CA LEU A 192 -1.65 5.99 18.70
C LEU A 192 -1.31 7.12 19.67
N ALA A 193 -2.17 7.36 20.67
CA ALA A 193 -1.94 8.35 21.71
C ALA A 193 -1.37 7.72 22.99
N ASP A 194 -0.95 8.56 23.96
CA ASP A 194 -0.34 8.12 25.22
C ASP A 194 -1.29 7.28 26.10
N ASP A 195 -2.58 7.39 25.89
CA ASP A 195 -3.60 6.54 26.51
C ASP A 195 -3.65 5.11 25.93
N ALA A 196 -2.71 4.79 25.02
CA ALA A 196 -2.65 3.54 24.27
C ALA A 196 -3.88 3.25 23.39
N LEU A 197 -4.64 4.28 23.02
CA LEU A 197 -5.78 4.16 22.12
C LEU A 197 -5.43 4.67 20.73
N LEU A 198 -6.06 4.05 19.71
CA LEU A 198 -5.99 4.49 18.33
C LEU A 198 -7.05 5.55 18.02
N TYR A 199 -6.63 6.53 17.26
CA TYR A 199 -7.46 7.61 16.75
C TYR A 199 -7.29 7.75 15.24
N GLN A 200 -8.32 8.23 14.57
CA GLN A 200 -8.28 8.49 13.12
C GLN A 200 -8.87 9.87 12.82
N ALA A 201 -8.11 10.70 12.09
CA ALA A 201 -8.67 11.86 11.42
C ALA A 201 -9.13 11.43 10.02
N ARG A 202 -10.40 11.62 9.71
CA ARG A 202 -11.03 11.26 8.43
C ARG A 202 -11.61 12.50 7.79
N ALA A 203 -11.22 12.75 6.56
CA ALA A 203 -11.82 13.81 5.76
C ALA A 203 -12.99 13.26 4.95
N ASP A 204 -14.09 13.97 4.92
CA ASP A 204 -15.22 13.66 4.02
C ASP A 204 -14.90 14.09 2.56
N GLY A 205 -15.83 13.84 1.64
CA GLY A 205 -15.65 14.21 0.22
C GLY A 205 -15.52 15.70 -0.05
N GLN A 206 -15.74 16.55 0.96
CA GLN A 206 -15.58 18.00 0.92
C GLN A 206 -14.32 18.47 1.69
N GLY A 207 -13.52 17.52 2.19
CA GLY A 207 -12.30 17.82 2.96
C GLY A 207 -12.56 18.22 4.42
N ARG A 208 -13.77 18.07 4.94
CA ARG A 208 -14.03 18.36 6.36
C ARG A 208 -13.53 17.21 7.23
N VAL A 209 -12.57 17.49 8.09
CA VAL A 209 -11.92 16.49 8.93
C VAL A 209 -12.71 16.27 10.23
N ARG A 210 -12.93 15.00 10.57
CA ARG A 210 -13.48 14.57 11.87
C ARG A 210 -12.53 13.57 12.52
N VAL A 211 -12.34 13.71 13.83
CA VAL A 211 -11.55 12.76 14.61
C VAL A 211 -12.49 11.69 15.20
N HIS A 212 -12.11 10.45 15.01
CA HIS A 212 -12.72 9.26 15.59
C HIS A 212 -11.69 8.55 16.44
N GLY A 213 -12.04 8.04 17.61
CA GLY A 213 -11.03 7.48 18.48
C GLY A 213 -11.54 6.63 19.62
N GLY A 214 -10.58 6.24 20.48
CA GLY A 214 -10.83 5.38 21.61
C GLY A 214 -10.83 3.89 21.29
N PHE A 215 -10.19 3.47 20.19
CA PHE A 215 -10.07 2.06 19.81
C PHE A 215 -8.85 1.44 20.48
N SER A 216 -9.07 0.45 21.35
CA SER A 216 -7.97 -0.22 22.06
C SER A 216 -7.28 -1.29 21.21
N PRO A 217 -5.96 -1.14 20.88
CA PRO A 217 -5.21 -2.19 20.21
C PRO A 217 -5.09 -3.48 21.02
N ALA A 218 -5.26 -3.41 22.36
CA ALA A 218 -5.24 -4.59 23.22
C ALA A 218 -6.37 -5.58 22.90
N ASN A 219 -7.49 -5.10 22.37
CA ASN A 219 -8.65 -5.92 22.00
C ASN A 219 -8.50 -6.62 20.64
N ARG A 220 -7.39 -6.43 19.96
CA ARG A 220 -7.17 -6.97 18.60
C ARG A 220 -6.90 -8.48 18.57
N GLY A 221 -6.63 -9.12 19.72
CA GLY A 221 -6.20 -10.52 19.74
C GLY A 221 -4.90 -10.72 18.96
N ARG A 222 -4.90 -11.66 18.00
CA ARG A 222 -3.76 -11.92 17.10
C ARG A 222 -3.74 -11.03 15.84
N MET A 223 -4.71 -10.15 15.67
CA MET A 223 -4.79 -9.24 14.52
C MET A 223 -3.63 -8.25 14.54
N LEU A 224 -2.98 -8.05 13.40
CA LEU A 224 -1.95 -7.02 13.28
C LEU A 224 -2.55 -5.62 13.42
N LEU A 225 -1.73 -4.65 13.87
CA LEU A 225 -2.19 -3.27 14.05
C LEU A 225 -2.81 -2.72 12.74
N ARG A 226 -2.22 -3.05 11.62
CA ARG A 226 -2.71 -2.66 10.29
C ARG A 226 -4.09 -3.23 9.98
N GLU A 227 -4.29 -4.50 10.22
CA GLU A 227 -5.58 -5.17 10.01
C GLU A 227 -6.67 -4.56 10.88
N MET A 228 -6.35 -4.22 12.14
CA MET A 228 -7.26 -3.50 13.01
C MET A 228 -7.60 -2.12 12.44
N VAL A 229 -6.63 -1.36 11.98
CA VAL A 229 -6.85 -0.04 11.38
C VAL A 229 -7.75 -0.14 10.15
N ASP A 230 -7.52 -1.12 9.28
CA ASP A 230 -8.35 -1.34 8.09
C ASP A 230 -9.79 -1.73 8.46
N THR A 231 -9.97 -2.53 9.53
CA THR A 231 -11.29 -2.92 10.05
C THR A 231 -12.03 -1.73 10.68
N LEU A 232 -11.32 -0.85 11.37
CA LEU A 232 -11.90 0.33 12.01
C LEU A 232 -12.20 1.46 11.02
N THR A 233 -11.54 1.46 9.86
CA THR A 233 -11.82 2.44 8.82
C THR A 233 -13.14 2.05 8.15
N PRO A 234 -14.23 2.83 8.31
CA PRO A 234 -15.51 2.47 7.71
C PRO A 234 -15.34 2.33 6.21
N GLU A 235 -16.21 1.50 5.64
CA GLU A 235 -16.26 1.19 4.21
C GLU A 235 -15.81 2.39 3.38
N ARG A 236 -14.69 2.24 2.76
CA ARG A 236 -14.23 3.21 1.78
C ARG A 236 -15.29 3.14 0.69
N PRO A 237 -16.11 4.18 0.48
CA PRO A 237 -17.03 4.12 -0.63
C PRO A 237 -16.19 3.72 -1.84
N SER A 238 -16.72 2.90 -2.72
CA SER A 238 -16.06 2.35 -3.91
C SER A 238 -15.65 3.46 -4.92
N ARG A 239 -14.90 4.40 -4.45
CA ARG A 239 -14.48 5.63 -5.15
C ARG A 239 -13.42 5.36 -6.17
N LEU A 240 -12.71 4.26 -6.00
CA LEU A 240 -11.85 3.72 -7.04
C LEU A 240 -12.65 3.16 -8.23
N SER A 241 -13.97 2.97 -8.10
CA SER A 241 -14.84 2.55 -9.20
C SER A 241 -15.32 3.70 -10.09
N ASN A 242 -15.28 4.94 -9.59
CA ASN A 242 -15.59 6.10 -10.42
C ASN A 242 -14.35 6.44 -11.23
N ALA A 243 -14.39 6.17 -12.52
CA ALA A 243 -13.33 6.62 -13.43
C ALA A 243 -13.07 8.12 -13.18
N PRO A 244 -11.82 8.51 -12.90
CA PRO A 244 -11.49 9.90 -12.67
C PRO A 244 -11.85 10.71 -13.91
N ARG A 245 -12.29 11.93 -13.73
CA ARG A 245 -12.46 12.82 -14.86
C ARG A 245 -11.12 12.97 -15.57
N ALA A 246 -11.11 12.79 -16.88
CA ALA A 246 -9.89 12.83 -17.69
C ALA A 246 -9.07 14.11 -17.48
N ASP A 247 -9.73 15.25 -17.28
CA ASP A 247 -9.13 16.54 -16.97
C ASP A 247 -8.32 16.54 -15.65
N ARG A 248 -8.82 15.88 -14.61
CA ARG A 248 -8.11 15.79 -13.31
C ARG A 248 -6.92 14.85 -13.37
N LEU A 249 -7.03 13.74 -14.09
CA LEU A 249 -5.89 12.85 -14.32
C LEU A 249 -4.79 13.55 -15.13
N VAL A 250 -5.16 14.31 -16.17
CA VAL A 250 -4.20 15.09 -16.95
C VAL A 250 -3.49 16.12 -16.07
N GLN A 251 -4.22 16.81 -15.19
CA GLN A 251 -3.61 17.78 -14.27
C GLN A 251 -2.67 17.09 -13.28
N ALA A 252 -3.10 16.00 -12.65
CA ALA A 252 -2.29 15.22 -11.71
C ALA A 252 -1.03 14.64 -12.40
N GLU A 253 -1.15 14.21 -13.65
CA GLU A 253 0.00 13.76 -14.44
C GLU A 253 0.98 14.89 -14.74
N GLN A 254 0.48 16.09 -15.07
CA GLN A 254 1.33 17.26 -15.29
C GLN A 254 2.08 17.67 -14.02
N ASP A 255 1.41 17.61 -12.87
CA ASP A 255 2.00 17.90 -11.57
C ASP A 255 3.06 16.86 -11.20
N ALA A 256 2.74 15.58 -11.34
CA ALA A 256 3.70 14.49 -11.17
C ALA A 256 4.89 14.61 -12.13
N ARG A 257 4.66 15.00 -13.38
CA ARG A 257 5.73 15.22 -14.37
C ARG A 257 6.65 16.37 -13.97
N ARG A 258 6.13 17.47 -13.40
CA ARG A 258 6.95 18.55 -12.87
C ARG A 258 7.86 18.08 -11.74
N VAL A 259 7.30 17.35 -10.79
CA VAL A 259 8.05 16.74 -9.68
C VAL A 259 9.13 15.79 -10.21
N ARG A 260 8.80 14.92 -11.15
CA ARG A 260 9.77 14.00 -11.78
C ARG A 260 10.92 14.75 -12.45
N LEU A 261 10.62 15.82 -13.19
CA LEU A 261 11.65 16.61 -13.86
C LEU A 261 12.59 17.28 -12.86
N ALA A 262 12.07 17.77 -11.75
CA ALA A 262 12.88 18.33 -10.67
C ALA A 262 13.78 17.27 -10.02
N ASN A 263 13.31 16.02 -9.93
CA ASN A 263 14.03 14.91 -9.31
C ASN A 263 15.01 14.19 -10.26
N MET A 264 14.83 14.33 -11.57
CA MET A 264 15.50 13.50 -12.59
C MET A 264 17.02 13.61 -12.64
N THR A 265 17.59 14.74 -12.24
CA THR A 265 19.03 15.00 -12.47
C THR A 265 19.93 14.24 -11.48
N ARG A 266 19.45 13.96 -10.30
CA ARG A 266 20.30 13.46 -9.20
C ARG A 266 20.20 11.93 -8.97
N PHE A 267 19.07 11.34 -9.26
CA PHE A 267 18.80 9.93 -8.94
C PHE A 267 18.68 9.02 -10.15
N ARG A 268 18.51 9.60 -11.36
CA ARG A 268 18.27 8.83 -12.58
C ARG A 268 19.43 7.89 -12.90
N GLU A 269 20.65 8.34 -12.75
CA GLU A 269 21.84 7.54 -13.04
C GLU A 269 22.04 6.45 -11.98
N ASP A 270 21.86 6.77 -10.69
CA ASP A 270 22.03 5.84 -9.58
C ASP A 270 20.91 4.76 -9.58
N ILE A 271 19.67 5.17 -9.84
CA ILE A 271 18.54 4.24 -9.97
C ILE A 271 18.63 3.40 -11.24
N ALA A 272 18.97 4.01 -12.37
CA ALA A 272 19.16 3.28 -13.62
C ALA A 272 20.28 2.25 -13.49
N TRP A 273 21.36 2.58 -12.81
CA TRP A 273 22.46 1.64 -12.55
C TRP A 273 22.02 0.50 -11.61
N ARG A 274 21.27 0.82 -10.54
CA ARG A 274 20.83 -0.17 -9.54
C ARG A 274 19.67 -1.05 -10.01
N PHE A 275 18.78 -0.51 -10.84
CA PHE A 275 17.53 -1.15 -11.24
C PHE A 275 17.36 -1.28 -12.77
N GLY A 276 18.24 -0.71 -13.55
CA GLY A 276 18.14 -0.63 -15.01
C GLY A 276 18.15 -1.98 -15.74
N HIS A 277 18.46 -3.06 -15.04
CA HIS A 277 18.44 -4.43 -15.56
C HIS A 277 17.23 -5.22 -15.06
N ALA A 278 16.34 -4.60 -14.29
CA ALA A 278 15.09 -5.23 -13.87
C ALA A 278 14.13 -5.31 -15.07
N SER A 279 14.22 -6.40 -15.80
CA SER A 279 13.30 -6.69 -16.90
C SER A 279 11.95 -7.09 -16.36
N VAL A 280 10.88 -6.57 -16.93
CA VAL A 280 9.52 -7.10 -16.73
C VAL A 280 9.49 -8.49 -17.37
N ILE A 281 9.40 -9.52 -16.54
CA ILE A 281 9.24 -10.89 -17.00
C ILE A 281 7.74 -11.12 -17.21
N THR A 282 7.32 -11.35 -18.44
CA THR A 282 5.95 -11.76 -18.73
C THR A 282 5.82 -13.25 -18.52
N ALA A 283 4.84 -13.65 -17.71
CA ALA A 283 4.53 -15.07 -17.53
C ALA A 283 3.88 -15.66 -18.78
N ASP A 284 4.18 -16.94 -19.03
CA ASP A 284 3.52 -17.73 -20.05
C ASP A 284 1.99 -17.79 -19.79
N PRO A 285 1.14 -17.68 -20.80
CA PRO A 285 -0.31 -17.75 -20.66
C PRO A 285 -0.81 -19.17 -20.34
N THR A 286 -0.45 -19.70 -19.17
CA THR A 286 -0.98 -20.97 -18.66
C THR A 286 -2.41 -20.79 -18.11
N PRO A 287 -3.24 -21.85 -18.08
CA PRO A 287 -4.60 -21.78 -17.55
C PRO A 287 -4.63 -21.23 -16.12
N ARG A 288 -5.48 -20.25 -15.87
CA ARG A 288 -5.60 -19.59 -14.57
C ARG A 288 -6.20 -20.52 -13.53
N PRO A 289 -5.64 -20.60 -12.32
CA PRO A 289 -6.22 -21.42 -11.26
C PRO A 289 -7.56 -20.84 -10.79
N PRO A 290 -8.55 -21.67 -10.42
CA PRO A 290 -9.83 -21.22 -9.90
C PRO A 290 -9.65 -20.51 -8.54
N ALA A 291 -10.52 -19.54 -8.24
CA ALA A 291 -10.51 -18.74 -7.01
C ALA A 291 -10.45 -19.59 -5.70
N ARG A 292 -10.93 -20.84 -5.76
CA ARG A 292 -10.81 -21.83 -4.65
C ARG A 292 -9.35 -22.08 -4.22
N ARG A 293 -8.37 -21.94 -5.13
CA ARG A 293 -6.95 -22.18 -4.80
C ARG A 293 -6.34 -21.06 -3.96
N LEU A 294 -6.77 -19.79 -4.13
CA LEU A 294 -6.31 -18.73 -3.25
C LEU A 294 -6.79 -18.96 -1.81
N LYS A 295 -8.08 -19.30 -1.64
CA LYS A 295 -8.64 -19.64 -0.31
C LYS A 295 -7.88 -20.81 0.33
N ALA A 296 -7.56 -21.84 -0.44
CA ALA A 296 -6.79 -22.99 0.03
C ALA A 296 -5.35 -22.57 0.39
N TYR A 297 -4.69 -21.77 -0.44
CA TYR A 297 -3.33 -21.30 -0.21
C TYR A 297 -3.22 -20.40 1.02
N VAL A 298 -4.14 -19.45 1.19
CA VAL A 298 -4.19 -18.58 2.37
C VAL A 298 -4.54 -19.38 3.63
N ALA A 299 -5.57 -20.25 3.56
CA ALA A 299 -6.01 -21.07 4.69
C ALA A 299 -4.98 -22.15 5.10
N GLU A 300 -4.19 -22.68 4.17
CA GLU A 300 -3.11 -23.62 4.47
C GLU A 300 -1.96 -22.91 5.21
N ARG A 301 -1.63 -21.69 4.81
CA ARG A 301 -0.61 -20.86 5.47
C ARG A 301 -1.06 -20.38 6.85
N GLU A 302 -2.32 -20.03 7.02
CA GLU A 302 -2.89 -19.66 8.32
C GLU A 302 -2.90 -20.87 9.29
N ARG A 303 -3.26 -22.07 8.80
CA ARG A 303 -3.20 -23.32 9.60
C ARG A 303 -1.78 -23.68 10.01
N SER A 304 -0.82 -23.56 9.10
CA SER A 304 0.60 -23.84 9.40
C SER A 304 1.16 -22.89 10.45
N GLY A 305 0.71 -21.63 10.45
CA GLY A 305 1.06 -20.65 11.48
C GLY A 305 0.42 -20.94 12.83
N GLN A 306 -0.84 -21.39 12.85
CA GLN A 306 -1.53 -21.81 14.07
C GLN A 306 -0.92 -23.05 14.71
N GLN A 307 -0.47 -24.03 13.90
CA GLN A 307 0.23 -25.21 14.39
C GLN A 307 1.57 -24.86 15.05
N ARG A 308 2.39 -24.02 14.41
CA ARG A 308 3.66 -23.57 15.02
C ARG A 308 3.46 -22.79 16.32
N ALA A 309 2.46 -21.92 16.38
CA ALA A 309 2.14 -21.17 17.61
C ALA A 309 1.68 -22.11 18.74
N SER A 310 0.94 -23.18 18.42
CA SER A 310 0.52 -24.17 19.41
C SER A 310 1.68 -25.04 19.90
N GLU A 311 2.62 -25.39 19.02
CA GLU A 311 3.84 -26.14 19.38
C GLU A 311 4.80 -25.31 20.24
N GLU A 312 4.93 -24.00 19.98
CA GLU A 312 5.71 -23.08 20.80
C GLU A 312 5.10 -22.89 22.20
N GLU A 313 3.77 -22.80 22.28
CA GLU A 313 3.03 -22.68 23.55
C GLU A 313 3.16 -23.96 24.40
N GLU A 314 3.08 -25.13 23.76
CA GLU A 314 3.25 -26.44 24.42
C GLU A 314 4.69 -26.67 24.87
N THR A 315 5.68 -26.16 24.10
CA THR A 315 7.10 -26.21 24.46
C THR A 315 7.40 -25.30 25.64
N THR A 316 6.79 -24.11 25.69
CA THR A 316 6.98 -23.14 26.78
C THR A 316 6.38 -23.66 28.09
N VAL A 317 5.24 -24.33 28.05
CA VAL A 317 4.60 -24.94 29.23
C VAL A 317 5.42 -26.13 29.78
N ARG A 318 6.10 -26.90 28.93
CA ARG A 318 6.96 -28.00 29.36
C ARG A 318 8.29 -27.55 29.96
N THR A 319 8.72 -26.31 29.71
CA THR A 319 10.00 -25.78 30.23
C THR A 319 9.84 -25.09 31.59
N VAL A 320 8.61 -24.83 32.02
CA VAL A 320 8.27 -24.11 33.27
C VAL A 320 7.70 -25.08 34.34
N SER A 321 7.53 -26.33 34.04
CA SER A 321 7.15 -27.40 34.97
C SER A 321 8.35 -28.36 35.21
#